data_bd4e84cdec40d0886c5ef48727aba2f5
#
_entry.id   bd4e84cdec40d0886c5ef48727aba2f5
#
_cell.length_a   1.000
_cell.length_b   1.000
_cell.length_c   1.000
_cell.angle_alpha   90.00
_cell.angle_beta   90.00
_cell.angle_gamma   90.00
#
_symmetry.space_group_name_H-M   'P 1'
#
loop_
_entity.id
_entity.type
_entity.pdbx_description
1 polymer ?
#
loop_
_entity_poly.entity_id
_entity_poly.type
_entity_poly.pdbx_seq_one_letter_code
_entity_poly.pdbx_strand_id
1 'polypeptide(L)'
;ACGWYERSFFRIVATPADFGTQGEWPSHPELLDWLAVDFMEHGWDVKRLITQIVTSATYRQNSAANAALLDRDPQNRLLARGPRFRLPAELVRDQALAVSGLLVPAVGGPSVNPYTPGDLWREVSHYGSTPATAQTFVQDHGEKLYRRSLYTYWKRTAPPPNMAAFDAPNREVCTV
;
A
#
# COMPACT_ATOMS: atom_id res chain seq x y z
N ALA A 1 15.93 3.38 -9.69
CA ALA A 1 15.18 2.17 -10.00
C ALA A 1 14.31 1.85 -8.80
N CYS A 2 12.99 2.07 -8.92
CA CYS A 2 12.02 1.82 -7.85
C CYS A 2 11.81 0.31 -7.66
N GLY A 3 12.68 -0.33 -6.90
CA GLY A 3 12.66 -1.79 -6.69
C GLY A 3 11.57 -2.32 -5.76
N TRP A 4 10.58 -1.51 -5.38
CA TRP A 4 9.56 -1.90 -4.40
C TRP A 4 8.34 -2.59 -5.01
N TYR A 5 8.03 -2.35 -6.28
CA TYR A 5 6.94 -3.00 -6.98
C TYR A 5 7.22 -4.46 -7.33
N GLU A 6 8.47 -4.86 -7.36
CA GLU A 6 8.85 -6.20 -7.78
C GLU A 6 8.50 -7.30 -6.77
N ARG A 7 8.07 -6.97 -5.56
CA ARG A 7 7.89 -7.96 -4.48
C ARG A 7 6.45 -8.17 -4.01
N SER A 8 5.48 -7.46 -4.58
CA SER A 8 4.12 -7.41 -4.04
C SER A 8 3.13 -8.21 -4.86
N PHE A 9 2.40 -9.08 -4.19
CA PHE A 9 1.26 -9.84 -4.70
C PHE A 9 1.52 -10.94 -5.75
N PHE A 10 0.53 -11.80 -5.94
CA PHE A 10 0.46 -12.74 -7.03
C PHE A 10 0.47 -11.98 -8.36
N ARG A 11 1.62 -11.92 -9.00
CA ARG A 11 1.76 -11.21 -10.26
C ARG A 11 1.51 -12.17 -11.40
N ILE A 12 0.38 -12.02 -12.04
CA ILE A 12 0.13 -12.65 -13.34
C ILE A 12 0.94 -11.94 -14.41
N VAL A 13 1.11 -10.62 -14.30
CA VAL A 13 1.96 -9.80 -15.17
C VAL A 13 3.07 -9.15 -14.34
N ALA A 14 4.32 -9.36 -14.73
CA ALA A 14 5.47 -8.84 -13.99
C ALA A 14 5.68 -7.33 -14.16
N THR A 15 5.19 -6.73 -15.24
CA THR A 15 5.30 -5.30 -15.58
C THR A 15 3.94 -4.58 -15.53
N PRO A 16 3.32 -4.41 -14.34
CA PRO A 16 1.98 -3.82 -14.23
C PRO A 16 1.91 -2.34 -14.63
N ALA A 17 3.03 -1.65 -14.64
CA ALA A 17 3.12 -0.24 -15.04
C ALA A 17 3.46 -0.06 -16.53
N ASP A 18 3.74 -1.14 -17.24
CA ASP A 18 4.13 -1.13 -18.67
C ASP A 18 3.35 -2.20 -19.41
N PHE A 19 2.17 -1.83 -19.89
CA PHE A 19 1.32 -2.67 -20.72
C PHE A 19 1.60 -2.38 -22.18
N GLY A 20 2.02 -3.35 -22.94
CA GLY A 20 2.21 -3.21 -24.37
C GLY A 20 3.38 -4.03 -24.87
N THR A 21 3.96 -3.60 -25.99
CA THR A 21 5.03 -4.35 -26.67
C THR A 21 6.33 -4.48 -25.89
N GLN A 22 6.53 -3.64 -24.88
CA GLN A 22 7.71 -3.68 -23.99
C GLN A 22 7.44 -4.41 -22.66
N GLY A 23 6.16 -4.69 -22.35
CA GLY A 23 5.78 -5.41 -21.17
C GLY A 23 6.06 -6.91 -21.26
N GLU A 24 6.18 -7.57 -20.12
CA GLU A 24 6.28 -9.02 -20.08
C GLU A 24 4.91 -9.69 -20.32
N TRP A 25 4.96 -10.85 -20.95
CA TRP A 25 3.78 -11.68 -21.13
C TRP A 25 3.26 -12.21 -19.80
N PRO A 26 1.94 -12.37 -19.65
CA PRO A 26 1.35 -12.99 -18.47
C PRO A 26 1.95 -14.37 -18.19
N SER A 27 2.25 -14.67 -16.93
CA SER A 27 2.70 -16.01 -16.53
C SER A 27 1.59 -17.06 -16.65
N HIS A 28 0.32 -16.63 -16.53
CA HIS A 28 -0.88 -17.47 -16.61
C HIS A 28 -1.92 -16.76 -17.47
N PRO A 29 -1.77 -16.75 -18.81
CA PRO A 29 -2.68 -16.02 -19.70
C PRO A 29 -4.13 -16.50 -19.59
N GLU A 30 -4.35 -17.81 -19.51
CA GLU A 30 -5.70 -18.39 -19.38
C GLU A 30 -6.42 -17.95 -18.09
N LEU A 31 -5.67 -17.83 -16.99
CA LEU A 31 -6.23 -17.32 -15.74
C LEU A 31 -6.58 -15.82 -15.85
N LEU A 32 -5.74 -15.05 -16.52
CA LEU A 32 -5.99 -13.63 -16.73
C LEU A 32 -7.24 -13.42 -17.60
N ASP A 33 -7.35 -14.16 -18.69
CA ASP A 33 -8.50 -14.10 -19.60
C ASP A 33 -9.79 -14.53 -18.88
N TRP A 34 -9.71 -15.61 -18.10
CA TRP A 34 -10.85 -16.07 -17.32
C TRP A 34 -11.32 -15.02 -16.29
N LEU A 35 -10.40 -14.40 -15.56
CA LEU A 35 -10.71 -13.33 -14.61
C LEU A 35 -11.34 -12.13 -15.32
N ALA A 36 -10.84 -11.77 -16.49
CA ALA A 36 -11.35 -10.65 -17.27
C ALA A 36 -12.79 -10.92 -17.76
N VAL A 37 -13.06 -12.10 -18.29
CA VAL A 37 -14.40 -12.50 -18.74
C VAL A 37 -15.37 -12.56 -17.56
N ASP A 38 -14.98 -13.22 -16.46
CA ASP A 38 -15.80 -13.30 -15.25
C ASP A 38 -16.14 -11.91 -14.69
N PHE A 39 -15.19 -10.98 -14.69
CA PHE A 39 -15.39 -9.61 -14.23
C PHE A 39 -16.39 -8.84 -15.11
N MET A 40 -16.30 -8.99 -16.43
CA MET A 40 -17.27 -8.39 -17.38
C MET A 40 -18.67 -8.96 -17.23
N GLU A 41 -18.79 -10.30 -17.17
CA GLU A 41 -20.07 -11.00 -17.07
C GLU A 41 -20.82 -10.70 -15.77
N HIS A 42 -20.11 -10.35 -14.71
CA HIS A 42 -20.68 -9.96 -13.42
C HIS A 42 -20.78 -8.44 -13.20
N GLY A 43 -20.87 -7.68 -14.31
CA GLY A 43 -21.17 -6.25 -14.26
C GLY A 43 -20.06 -5.38 -13.68
N TRP A 44 -18.81 -5.79 -13.83
CA TRP A 44 -17.63 -5.03 -13.37
C TRP A 44 -17.59 -4.85 -11.83
N ASP A 45 -18.10 -5.84 -11.08
CA ASP A 45 -18.11 -5.79 -9.61
C ASP A 45 -16.72 -6.05 -9.02
N VAL A 46 -16.04 -4.94 -8.68
CA VAL A 46 -14.70 -4.96 -8.08
C VAL A 46 -14.68 -5.68 -6.73
N LYS A 47 -15.74 -5.53 -5.92
CA LYS A 47 -15.80 -6.20 -4.60
C LYS A 47 -15.90 -7.71 -4.74
N ARG A 48 -16.71 -8.16 -5.69
CA ARG A 48 -16.81 -9.58 -6.02
C ARG A 48 -15.46 -10.13 -6.50
N LEU A 49 -14.79 -9.44 -7.42
CA LEU A 49 -13.46 -9.84 -7.90
C LEU A 49 -12.45 -9.95 -6.76
N ILE A 50 -12.38 -8.95 -5.89
CA ILE A 50 -11.48 -8.98 -4.72
C ILE A 50 -11.83 -10.15 -3.81
N THR A 51 -13.11 -10.38 -3.52
CA THR A 51 -13.56 -11.50 -2.68
C THR A 51 -13.12 -12.84 -3.28
N GLN A 52 -13.29 -13.01 -4.58
CA GLN A 52 -12.89 -14.21 -5.30
C GLN A 52 -11.37 -14.45 -5.21
N ILE A 53 -10.57 -13.42 -5.38
CA ILE A 53 -9.11 -13.50 -5.27
C ILE A 53 -8.71 -13.90 -3.83
N VAL A 54 -9.18 -13.16 -2.80
CA VAL A 54 -8.73 -13.38 -1.41
C VAL A 54 -9.25 -14.69 -0.80
N THR A 55 -10.34 -15.25 -1.33
CA THR A 55 -10.86 -16.54 -0.90
C THR A 55 -10.26 -17.74 -1.67
N SER A 56 -9.52 -17.48 -2.74
CA SER A 56 -8.91 -18.53 -3.55
C SER A 56 -7.87 -19.33 -2.75
N ALA A 57 -7.73 -20.61 -3.08
CA ALA A 57 -6.71 -21.46 -2.49
C ALA A 57 -5.29 -20.91 -2.72
N THR A 58 -5.05 -20.35 -3.88
CA THR A 58 -3.78 -19.71 -4.24
C THR A 58 -3.43 -18.55 -3.32
N TYR A 59 -4.37 -17.64 -3.06
CA TYR A 59 -4.14 -16.51 -2.15
C TYR A 59 -3.91 -16.94 -0.70
N ARG A 60 -4.58 -18.01 -0.27
CA ARG A 60 -4.54 -18.52 1.10
C ARG A 60 -3.36 -19.45 1.39
N GLN A 61 -2.47 -19.66 0.44
CA GLN A 61 -1.28 -20.47 0.63
C GLN A 61 -0.35 -19.91 1.71
N ASN A 62 0.36 -20.81 2.39
CA ASN A 62 1.44 -20.41 3.30
C ASN A 62 2.59 -19.75 2.51
N SER A 63 3.20 -18.73 3.08
CA SER A 63 4.37 -18.03 2.51
C SER A 63 5.70 -18.75 2.81
N ALA A 64 5.70 -19.80 3.61
CA ALA A 64 6.90 -20.60 3.85
C ALA A 64 7.33 -21.35 2.57
N ALA A 65 8.62 -21.33 2.30
CA ALA A 65 9.21 -22.05 1.18
C ALA A 65 10.39 -22.86 1.66
N ASN A 66 10.53 -24.08 1.13
CA ASN A 66 11.75 -24.88 1.29
C ASN A 66 12.80 -24.48 0.22
N ALA A 67 14.04 -24.91 0.42
CA ALA A 67 15.14 -24.60 -0.49
C ALA A 67 14.84 -25.04 -1.93
N ALA A 68 14.32 -26.25 -2.12
CA ALA A 68 14.00 -26.79 -3.45
C ALA A 68 12.95 -25.95 -4.19
N LEU A 69 11.95 -25.41 -3.49
CA LEU A 69 10.96 -24.53 -4.10
C LEU A 69 11.56 -23.16 -4.47
N LEU A 70 12.46 -22.64 -3.63
CA LEU A 70 13.15 -21.39 -3.91
C LEU A 70 14.11 -21.52 -5.10
N ASP A 71 14.80 -22.64 -5.22
CA ASP A 71 15.69 -22.91 -6.35
C ASP A 71 14.91 -23.06 -7.66
N ARG A 72 13.74 -23.71 -7.61
CA ARG A 72 12.92 -23.96 -8.79
C ARG A 72 12.16 -22.73 -9.26
N ASP A 73 11.63 -21.94 -8.33
CA ASP A 73 10.82 -20.76 -8.62
C ASP A 73 11.12 -19.63 -7.62
N PRO A 74 12.30 -18.97 -7.74
CA PRO A 74 12.72 -17.91 -6.82
C PRO A 74 11.75 -16.74 -6.82
N GLN A 75 11.16 -16.41 -7.97
CA GLN A 75 10.26 -15.27 -8.15
C GLN A 75 8.78 -15.59 -7.89
N ASN A 76 8.46 -16.83 -7.51
CA ASN A 76 7.08 -17.28 -7.32
C ASN A 76 6.17 -17.07 -8.54
N ARG A 77 6.71 -17.29 -9.74
CA ARG A 77 5.95 -17.16 -11.01
C ARG A 77 4.88 -18.24 -11.16
N LEU A 78 5.09 -19.39 -10.54
CA LEU A 78 4.14 -20.51 -10.55
C LEU A 78 3.06 -20.39 -9.47
N LEU A 79 3.05 -19.30 -8.71
CA LEU A 79 2.09 -19.04 -7.63
C LEU A 79 2.00 -20.19 -6.61
N ALA A 80 3.13 -20.85 -6.35
CA ALA A 80 3.20 -22.05 -5.51
C ALA A 80 3.31 -21.77 -4.00
N ARG A 81 3.38 -20.50 -3.62
CA ARG A 81 3.42 -20.03 -2.23
C ARG A 81 2.81 -18.67 -2.07
N GLY A 82 2.36 -18.32 -0.87
CA GLY A 82 1.94 -16.95 -0.55
C GLY A 82 3.10 -15.95 -0.70
N PRO A 83 2.84 -14.72 -1.13
CA PRO A 83 3.88 -13.70 -1.24
C PRO A 83 4.41 -13.29 0.14
N ARG A 84 5.68 -12.89 0.19
CA ARG A 84 6.31 -12.28 1.36
C ARG A 84 6.76 -10.89 0.99
N PHE A 85 6.01 -9.90 1.41
CA PHE A 85 6.34 -8.50 1.18
C PHE A 85 6.09 -7.67 2.44
N ARG A 86 6.77 -6.55 2.53
CA ARG A 86 6.52 -5.58 3.60
C ARG A 86 5.30 -4.75 3.23
N LEU A 87 4.40 -4.56 4.17
CA LEU A 87 3.26 -3.66 3.98
C LEU A 87 3.74 -2.21 3.88
N PRO A 88 3.10 -1.39 3.03
CA PRO A 88 3.27 0.06 3.07
C PRO A 88 2.98 0.62 4.46
N ALA A 89 3.67 1.70 4.83
CA ALA A 89 3.56 2.32 6.15
C ALA A 89 2.12 2.66 6.54
N GLU A 90 1.35 3.15 5.57
CA GLU A 90 -0.05 3.48 5.74
C GLU A 90 -0.89 2.25 6.12
N LEU A 91 -0.63 1.11 5.49
CA LEU A 91 -1.35 -0.13 5.80
C LEU A 91 -0.90 -0.75 7.13
N VAL A 92 0.37 -0.59 7.51
CA VAL A 92 0.84 -1.04 8.85
C VAL A 92 0.07 -0.31 9.95
N ARG A 93 -0.06 1.01 9.84
CA ARG A 93 -0.82 1.81 10.80
C ARG A 93 -2.31 1.47 10.78
N ASP A 94 -2.91 1.38 9.59
CA ASP A 94 -4.34 1.08 9.45
C ASP A 94 -4.68 -0.31 9.97
N GLN A 95 -3.81 -1.29 9.78
CA GLN A 95 -3.96 -2.63 10.34
C GLN A 95 -3.90 -2.61 11.88
N ALA A 96 -2.97 -1.87 12.46
CA ALA A 96 -2.88 -1.72 13.91
C ALA A 96 -4.15 -1.09 14.49
N LEU A 97 -4.67 -0.05 13.85
CA LEU A 97 -5.95 0.59 14.24
C LEU A 97 -7.14 -0.35 14.06
N ALA A 98 -7.18 -1.14 12.99
CA ALA A 98 -8.26 -2.08 12.75
C ALA A 98 -8.28 -3.21 13.79
N VAL A 99 -7.14 -3.81 14.09
CA VAL A 99 -7.02 -4.90 15.08
C VAL A 99 -7.35 -4.42 16.49
N SER A 100 -6.97 -3.18 16.82
CA SER A 100 -7.30 -2.58 18.13
C SER A 100 -8.75 -2.08 18.26
N GLY A 101 -9.54 -2.12 17.17
CA GLY A 101 -10.90 -1.61 17.14
C GLY A 101 -11.02 -0.08 17.14
N LEU A 102 -9.90 0.64 16.96
CA LEU A 102 -9.87 2.10 16.97
C LEU A 102 -10.09 2.72 15.59
N LEU A 103 -10.00 1.95 14.51
CA LEU A 103 -10.10 2.48 13.16
C LEU A 103 -11.45 3.15 12.90
N VAL A 104 -11.41 4.42 12.51
CA VAL A 104 -12.57 5.16 12.03
C VAL A 104 -12.66 5.01 10.50
N PRO A 105 -13.65 4.25 9.97
CA PRO A 105 -13.71 3.90 8.55
C PRO A 105 -14.34 5.00 7.66
N ALA A 106 -14.54 6.21 8.20
CA ALA A 106 -15.16 7.32 7.48
C ALA A 106 -14.41 7.63 6.17
N VAL A 107 -15.15 7.74 5.07
CA VAL A 107 -14.64 8.03 3.72
C VAL A 107 -14.91 9.49 3.39
N GLY A 108 -13.91 10.15 2.77
CA GLY A 108 -14.01 11.56 2.37
C GLY A 108 -13.71 12.54 3.52
N GLY A 109 -13.90 13.82 3.26
CA GLY A 109 -13.61 14.90 4.20
C GLY A 109 -12.14 15.37 4.18
N PRO A 110 -11.80 16.37 5.00
CA PRO A 110 -10.46 16.96 5.04
C PRO A 110 -9.41 16.00 5.60
N SER A 111 -8.16 16.32 5.32
CA SER A 111 -7.02 15.64 5.95
C SER A 111 -7.00 15.85 7.47
N VAL A 112 -6.33 14.95 8.18
CA VAL A 112 -6.21 14.95 9.63
C VAL A 112 -4.74 14.97 10.05
N ASN A 113 -4.49 15.55 11.23
CA ASN A 113 -3.19 15.64 11.86
C ASN A 113 -3.12 14.68 13.07
N PRO A 114 -2.82 13.39 12.87
CA PRO A 114 -2.58 12.49 14.00
C PRO A 114 -1.31 12.90 14.76
N TYR A 115 -1.00 12.17 15.84
CA TYR A 115 0.15 12.47 16.66
C TYR A 115 1.45 12.64 15.85
N THR A 116 2.16 13.73 16.15
CA THR A 116 3.52 14.00 15.68
C THR A 116 4.33 14.52 16.88
N PRO A 117 5.57 14.04 17.10
CA PRO A 117 6.44 14.59 18.14
C PRO A 117 6.60 16.10 17.98
N GLY A 118 6.68 16.83 19.12
CA GLY A 118 6.76 18.29 19.11
C GLY A 118 7.92 18.86 18.31
N ASP A 119 7.73 20.10 17.85
CA ASP A 119 8.73 20.97 17.20
C ASP A 119 9.33 20.53 15.85
N LEU A 120 9.05 19.34 15.34
CA LEU A 120 9.57 18.90 14.03
C LEU A 120 9.26 19.88 12.89
N TRP A 121 8.09 20.47 12.90
CA TRP A 121 7.72 21.42 11.86
C TRP A 121 8.47 22.74 11.97
N ARG A 122 8.82 23.14 13.20
CA ARG A 122 9.58 24.36 13.47
C ARG A 122 11.01 24.25 12.98
N GLU A 123 11.65 23.11 13.20
CA GLU A 123 13.03 22.87 12.80
C GLU A 123 13.23 22.90 11.28
N VAL A 124 12.22 22.46 10.51
CA VAL A 124 12.30 22.38 9.03
C VAL A 124 11.58 23.52 8.31
N SER A 125 11.02 24.50 9.05
CA SER A 125 10.33 25.61 8.41
C SER A 125 11.25 26.80 8.17
N HIS A 126 11.21 27.28 6.93
CA HIS A 126 11.83 28.53 6.54
C HIS A 126 10.84 29.71 6.69
N TYR A 127 11.36 30.92 6.72
CA TYR A 127 10.67 32.17 6.97
C TYR A 127 9.26 32.30 6.37
N GLY A 128 8.31 32.69 7.23
CA GLY A 128 6.94 33.03 6.85
C GLY A 128 5.92 31.94 7.17
N SER A 129 4.80 32.39 7.72
CA SER A 129 3.73 31.48 8.19
C SER A 129 2.58 31.45 7.18
N THR A 130 2.75 30.70 6.10
CA THR A 130 1.60 30.28 5.27
C THR A 130 1.13 28.90 5.72
N PRO A 131 -0.09 28.44 5.36
CA PRO A 131 -0.51 27.06 5.62
C PRO A 131 0.48 26.00 5.11
N ALA A 132 1.19 26.29 4.01
CA ALA A 132 2.21 25.43 3.44
C ALA A 132 3.54 25.45 4.19
N THR A 133 3.84 26.58 4.85
CA THR A 133 5.07 26.82 5.63
C THR A 133 4.83 26.90 7.13
N ALA A 134 3.66 26.44 7.61
CA ALA A 134 3.30 26.49 9.01
C ALA A 134 4.39 25.90 9.90
N GLN A 135 4.80 26.68 10.89
CA GLN A 135 5.85 26.31 11.85
C GLN A 135 5.31 25.47 13.00
N THR A 136 4.02 25.59 13.26
CA THR A 136 3.38 24.93 14.39
C THR A 136 2.53 23.77 13.91
N PHE A 137 2.79 22.59 14.43
CA PHE A 137 1.92 21.45 14.28
C PHE A 137 0.73 21.56 15.24
N VAL A 138 -0.48 21.49 14.71
CA VAL A 138 -1.70 21.44 15.53
C VAL A 138 -2.28 20.04 15.40
N GLN A 139 -2.19 19.27 16.48
CA GLN A 139 -2.73 17.91 16.52
C GLN A 139 -4.26 17.94 16.56
N ASP A 140 -4.87 17.08 15.77
CA ASP A 140 -6.31 16.80 15.89
C ASP A 140 -6.61 15.98 17.15
N HIS A 141 -7.89 15.89 17.52
CA HIS A 141 -8.38 15.17 18.71
C HIS A 141 -9.55 14.26 18.37
N GLY A 142 -9.85 13.33 19.29
CA GLY A 142 -10.96 12.39 19.17
C GLY A 142 -10.84 11.46 17.97
N GLU A 143 -11.92 11.21 17.27
CA GLU A 143 -11.99 10.27 16.13
C GLU A 143 -11.04 10.60 14.98
N LYS A 144 -10.67 11.86 14.81
CA LYS A 144 -9.73 12.29 13.78
C LYS A 144 -8.35 11.64 13.92
N LEU A 145 -7.93 11.30 15.13
CA LEU A 145 -6.66 10.60 15.38
C LEU A 145 -6.64 9.19 14.79
N TYR A 146 -7.80 8.58 14.62
CA TYR A 146 -7.98 7.17 14.25
C TYR A 146 -8.49 6.96 12.84
N ARG A 147 -8.54 8.02 12.04
CA ARG A 147 -8.87 7.90 10.61
C ARG A 147 -7.79 7.11 9.86
N ARG A 148 -8.19 6.54 8.72
CA ARG A 148 -7.27 5.83 7.83
C ARG A 148 -6.09 6.71 7.45
N SER A 149 -4.93 6.11 7.34
CA SER A 149 -3.66 6.79 7.02
C SER A 149 -3.70 7.57 5.70
N LEU A 150 -4.56 7.16 4.77
CA LEU A 150 -4.85 7.90 3.54
C LEU A 150 -5.25 9.38 3.77
N TYR A 151 -5.87 9.67 4.91
CA TYR A 151 -6.32 11.03 5.27
C TYR A 151 -5.31 11.79 6.12
N THR A 152 -4.15 11.20 6.46
CA THR A 152 -3.12 11.92 7.20
C THR A 152 -2.56 13.06 6.36
N TYR A 153 -2.51 14.26 6.96
CA TYR A 153 -1.88 15.40 6.31
C TYR A 153 -0.39 15.17 6.14
N TRP A 154 0.07 15.36 4.93
CA TRP A 154 1.45 15.12 4.56
C TRP A 154 2.16 16.43 4.27
N LYS A 155 2.99 16.91 5.20
CA LYS A 155 3.86 18.05 4.95
C LYS A 155 5.08 17.57 4.17
N ARG A 156 5.30 18.15 2.99
CA ARG A 156 6.37 17.72 2.09
C ARG A 156 7.78 17.77 2.71
N THR A 157 8.04 18.75 3.58
CA THR A 157 9.35 18.94 4.25
C THR A 157 9.47 18.18 5.57
N ALA A 158 8.37 17.70 6.13
CA ALA A 158 8.32 16.98 7.39
C ALA A 158 7.25 15.88 7.31
N PRO A 159 7.53 14.74 6.66
CA PRO A 159 6.61 13.62 6.60
C PRO A 159 6.30 13.10 8.00
N PRO A 160 5.13 12.47 8.21
CA PRO A 160 4.76 11.93 9.50
C PRO A 160 5.81 10.90 9.99
N PRO A 161 6.41 11.09 11.18
CA PRO A 161 7.52 10.25 11.66
C PRO A 161 7.17 8.77 11.80
N ASN A 162 5.94 8.48 12.21
CA ASN A 162 5.44 7.11 12.32
C ASN A 162 5.35 6.39 10.97
N MET A 163 5.16 7.13 9.88
CA MET A 163 5.18 6.56 8.53
C MET A 163 6.60 6.51 7.98
N ALA A 164 7.41 7.53 8.22
CA ALA A 164 8.81 7.55 7.81
C ALA A 164 9.62 6.37 8.41
N ALA A 165 9.29 5.96 9.65
CA ALA A 165 9.91 4.80 10.29
C ALA A 165 9.61 3.46 9.58
N PHE A 166 8.58 3.41 8.76
CA PHE A 166 8.19 2.24 7.96
C PHE A 166 8.41 2.43 6.46
N ASP A 167 9.40 3.24 6.09
CA ASP A 167 9.79 3.51 4.70
C ASP A 167 8.65 4.06 3.83
N ALA A 168 7.82 4.93 4.40
CA ALA A 168 6.84 5.64 3.60
C ALA A 168 7.50 6.52 2.54
N PRO A 169 6.79 6.82 1.44
CA PRO A 169 7.32 7.68 0.39
C PRO A 169 7.81 9.01 0.94
N ASN A 170 8.92 9.45 0.43
CA ASN A 170 9.40 10.79 0.69
C ASN A 170 9.46 11.61 -0.61
N ARG A 171 9.85 12.86 -0.49
CA ARG A 171 9.92 13.78 -1.62
C ARG A 171 10.81 13.31 -2.77
N GLU A 172 11.79 12.47 -2.50
CA GLU A 172 12.86 12.09 -3.43
C GLU A 172 12.73 10.66 -3.93
N VAL A 173 11.90 9.86 -3.28
CA VAL A 173 11.71 8.46 -3.60
C VAL A 173 10.26 8.24 -4.04
N CYS A 174 10.08 7.91 -5.31
CA CYS A 174 8.80 7.40 -5.77
C CYS A 174 8.53 6.05 -5.09
N THR A 175 7.43 5.95 -4.37
CA THR A 175 6.81 4.67 -4.11
C THR A 175 5.78 4.44 -5.20
N VAL A 176 6.08 3.60 -6.07
CA VAL A 176 5.12 3.06 -7.02
C VAL A 176 4.72 1.70 -6.53
#